data_aa411fb9f6f045c0be7c7e1638e15613
#
_entry.id   aa411fb9f6f045c0be7c7e1638e15613
#
_cell.length_a   1.000
_cell.length_b   1.000
_cell.length_c   1.000
_cell.angle_alpha   90.00
_cell.angle_beta   90.00
_cell.angle_gamma   90.00
#
_symmetry.space_group_name_H-M   'P 1'
#
loop_
_entity.id
_entity.type
_entity.pdbx_description
1 polymer ?
#
loop_
_entity_poly.entity_id
_entity_poly.type
_entity_poly.pdbx_seq_one_letter_code
_entity_poly.pdbx_strand_id
1 'polypeptide(L)'
;MLLRRPEARRAVRRWRSGFLVALALALFGLAAQAAEADSAAVPDTIKQRLTACTACHGEQGRATNDGYYPRIAGKPAGYLYNQLHNFREGRRQYPMMTYLVDHLSDAYLQEIAAYFADQHPPYPPPQPHDPSEATRARGDLLVNKGDAGKQIPACIACHGSAMTGVQPATPGLLGLPRDYLVSQIGAWKNGARHALAPDCMAQVAQRLSAEDIGAVASWLAAQPVQAGATAVAPGSVKLPLACGSVPALN
;
A
#
# COMPACT_ATOMS: atom_id res chain seq x y z
N MET A 1 91.15 -26.39 -17.73
CA MET A 1 89.96 -27.24 -18.02
C MET A 1 89.04 -27.16 -16.89
N LEU A 2 88.06 -26.26 -16.92
CA LEU A 2 87.18 -25.95 -15.76
C LEU A 2 85.78 -26.43 -16.09
N LEU A 3 85.34 -27.51 -15.38
CA LEU A 3 83.96 -28.02 -15.44
C LEU A 3 83.04 -27.16 -14.57
N ARG A 4 82.15 -26.47 -15.23
CA ARG A 4 81.11 -25.67 -14.55
C ARG A 4 79.98 -26.57 -14.07
N ARG A 5 79.65 -26.45 -12.80
CA ARG A 5 78.55 -27.17 -12.11
C ARG A 5 77.14 -26.67 -12.57
N PRO A 6 76.23 -27.55 -13.03
CA PRO A 6 74.86 -27.13 -13.44
C PRO A 6 73.85 -27.12 -12.33
N GLU A 7 74.18 -27.39 -11.06
CA GLU A 7 73.20 -27.64 -10.01
C GLU A 7 72.61 -26.37 -9.35
N ALA A 8 73.33 -25.27 -9.31
CA ALA A 8 72.89 -24.03 -8.65
C ALA A 8 71.70 -23.36 -9.31
N ARG A 9 71.49 -23.52 -10.62
CA ARG A 9 70.38 -22.91 -11.34
C ARG A 9 69.03 -23.65 -11.15
N ARG A 10 69.02 -24.92 -10.82
CA ARG A 10 67.80 -25.72 -10.58
C ARG A 10 67.19 -25.46 -9.19
N ALA A 11 67.99 -25.19 -8.18
CA ALA A 11 67.53 -24.88 -6.85
C ALA A 11 66.79 -23.53 -6.75
N VAL A 12 67.33 -22.47 -7.39
CA VAL A 12 66.72 -21.15 -7.39
C VAL A 12 65.37 -21.11 -8.15
N ARG A 13 65.23 -21.93 -9.21
CA ARG A 13 63.99 -22.00 -10.00
C ARG A 13 62.90 -22.75 -9.25
N ARG A 14 63.21 -23.76 -8.46
CA ARG A 14 62.24 -24.48 -7.60
C ARG A 14 61.75 -23.61 -6.46
N TRP A 15 62.60 -22.80 -5.87
CA TRP A 15 62.20 -21.90 -4.77
C TRP A 15 61.27 -20.78 -5.25
N ARG A 16 61.52 -20.21 -6.42
CA ARG A 16 60.66 -19.18 -7.01
C ARG A 16 59.27 -19.72 -7.38
N SER A 17 59.18 -20.93 -7.91
CA SER A 17 57.89 -21.58 -8.21
C SER A 17 57.09 -21.92 -6.97
N GLY A 18 57.74 -22.38 -5.88
CA GLY A 18 57.07 -22.66 -4.61
C GLY A 18 56.52 -21.40 -3.94
N PHE A 19 57.26 -20.26 -4.04
CA PHE A 19 56.80 -19.00 -3.45
C PHE A 19 55.60 -18.38 -4.19
N LEU A 20 55.56 -18.52 -5.52
CA LEU A 20 54.44 -18.04 -6.35
C LEU A 20 53.16 -18.85 -6.14
N VAL A 21 53.28 -20.16 -5.97
CA VAL A 21 52.14 -21.07 -5.63
C VAL A 21 51.61 -20.79 -4.23
N ALA A 22 52.47 -20.59 -3.24
CA ALA A 22 52.07 -20.26 -1.87
C ALA A 22 51.38 -18.89 -1.80
N LEU A 23 51.86 -17.87 -2.57
CA LEU A 23 51.25 -16.56 -2.62
C LEU A 23 49.87 -16.60 -3.32
N ALA A 24 49.72 -17.40 -4.39
CA ALA A 24 48.45 -17.57 -5.09
C ALA A 24 47.40 -18.27 -4.20
N LEU A 25 47.78 -19.28 -3.44
CA LEU A 25 46.89 -19.97 -2.47
C LEU A 25 46.47 -19.05 -1.32
N ALA A 26 47.38 -18.20 -0.83
CA ALA A 26 47.06 -17.22 0.20
C ALA A 26 46.06 -16.13 -0.29
N LEU A 27 46.21 -15.68 -1.55
CA LEU A 27 45.29 -14.72 -2.16
C LEU A 27 43.93 -15.33 -2.45
N PHE A 28 43.85 -16.62 -2.81
CA PHE A 28 42.57 -17.34 -2.96
C PHE A 28 41.87 -17.56 -1.62
N GLY A 29 42.60 -17.81 -0.53
CA GLY A 29 42.03 -17.94 0.82
C GLY A 29 41.43 -16.62 1.34
N LEU A 30 42.07 -15.48 1.05
CA LEU A 30 41.57 -14.15 1.41
C LEU A 30 40.31 -13.76 0.60
N ALA A 31 40.21 -14.15 -0.66
CA ALA A 31 39.03 -13.90 -1.50
C ALA A 31 37.83 -14.76 -1.06
N ALA A 32 38.06 -15.99 -0.59
CA ALA A 32 36.99 -16.86 -0.05
C ALA A 32 36.41 -16.31 1.26
N GLN A 33 37.25 -15.76 2.15
CA GLN A 33 36.80 -15.16 3.41
C GLN A 33 36.04 -13.82 3.20
N ALA A 34 36.39 -13.06 2.17
CA ALA A 34 35.65 -11.85 1.83
C ALA A 34 34.25 -12.13 1.26
N ALA A 35 34.07 -13.29 0.61
CA ALA A 35 32.75 -13.70 0.09
C ALA A 35 31.79 -14.21 1.19
N GLU A 36 32.30 -14.72 2.32
CA GLU A 36 31.49 -15.13 3.47
C GLU A 36 31.06 -13.96 4.37
N ALA A 37 31.75 -12.83 4.32
CA ALA A 37 31.45 -11.68 5.19
C ALA A 37 30.22 -10.87 4.73
N ASP A 38 29.67 -11.12 3.54
CA ASP A 38 28.59 -10.29 2.96
C ASP A 38 27.21 -10.99 2.89
N SER A 39 27.07 -12.15 3.51
CA SER A 39 25.79 -12.81 3.67
C SER A 39 25.21 -12.59 5.09
N ALA A 40 25.14 -11.34 5.54
CA ALA A 40 24.29 -11.03 6.68
C ALA A 40 22.87 -11.44 6.29
N ALA A 41 22.36 -12.51 6.87
CA ALA A 41 21.00 -12.97 6.59
C ALA A 41 20.03 -11.82 6.81
N VAL A 42 19.30 -11.46 5.76
CA VAL A 42 18.26 -10.42 5.87
C VAL A 42 17.24 -10.88 6.91
N PRO A 43 16.97 -10.11 7.98
CA PRO A 43 16.04 -10.53 9.02
C PRO A 43 14.67 -10.85 8.41
N ASP A 44 14.15 -12.04 8.65
CA ASP A 44 12.80 -12.42 8.20
C ASP A 44 11.75 -11.80 9.14
N THR A 45 11.50 -10.50 8.95
CA THR A 45 10.46 -9.75 9.65
C THR A 45 9.37 -9.34 8.67
N ILE A 46 8.14 -9.16 9.17
CA ILE A 46 7.05 -8.65 8.34
C ILE A 46 7.42 -7.32 7.68
N LYS A 47 8.09 -6.41 8.39
CA LYS A 47 8.58 -5.15 7.83
C LYS A 47 9.49 -5.36 6.62
N GLN A 48 10.42 -6.32 6.71
CA GLN A 48 11.35 -6.63 5.61
C GLN A 48 10.62 -7.25 4.42
N ARG A 49 9.70 -8.18 4.68
CA ARG A 49 8.89 -8.80 3.63
C ARG A 49 8.00 -7.80 2.89
N LEU A 50 7.61 -6.70 3.54
CA LEU A 50 6.76 -5.65 2.94
C LEU A 50 7.52 -4.55 2.20
N THR A 51 8.83 -4.67 2.00
CA THR A 51 9.64 -3.70 1.25
C THR A 51 9.08 -3.44 -0.15
N ALA A 52 8.59 -4.47 -0.84
CA ALA A 52 7.96 -4.33 -2.15
C ALA A 52 6.69 -3.46 -2.11
N CYS A 53 5.92 -3.53 -1.02
CA CYS A 53 4.71 -2.72 -0.83
C CYS A 53 5.07 -1.25 -0.57
N THR A 54 6.06 -1.01 0.30
CA THR A 54 6.48 0.34 0.70
C THR A 54 7.22 1.09 -0.41
N ALA A 55 7.79 0.39 -1.40
CA ALA A 55 8.39 1.01 -2.58
C ALA A 55 7.39 1.91 -3.35
N CYS A 56 6.12 1.52 -3.41
CA CYS A 56 5.06 2.29 -4.06
C CYS A 56 4.20 3.05 -3.05
N HIS A 57 3.83 2.41 -1.93
CA HIS A 57 2.94 3.02 -0.94
C HIS A 57 3.66 3.91 0.09
N GLY A 58 4.96 4.12 -0.06
CA GLY A 58 5.78 4.91 0.85
C GLY A 58 6.09 4.19 2.16
N GLU A 59 7.06 4.71 2.88
CA GLU A 59 7.45 4.17 4.18
C GLU A 59 6.22 4.09 5.11
N GLN A 60 6.06 2.99 5.81
CA GLN A 60 4.90 2.70 6.66
C GLN A 60 3.54 2.76 5.92
N GLY A 61 3.51 2.81 4.59
CA GLY A 61 2.27 2.95 3.83
C GLY A 61 1.65 4.34 3.84
N ARG A 62 2.44 5.38 4.11
CA ARG A 62 1.96 6.78 4.20
C ARG A 62 1.54 7.40 2.87
N ALA A 63 1.77 6.75 1.73
CA ALA A 63 1.74 7.19 0.35
C ALA A 63 3.03 7.90 -0.09
N THR A 64 3.16 8.08 -1.41
CA THR A 64 4.18 8.93 -2.05
C THR A 64 3.59 10.30 -2.40
N ASN A 65 4.43 11.24 -2.83
CA ASN A 65 3.99 12.61 -3.14
C ASN A 65 3.40 12.76 -4.56
N ASP A 66 3.38 11.69 -5.35
CA ASP A 66 2.89 11.71 -6.75
C ASP A 66 1.35 11.69 -6.87
N GLY A 67 0.64 11.47 -5.77
CA GLY A 67 -0.82 11.39 -5.76
C GLY A 67 -1.41 10.15 -6.42
N TYR A 68 -0.56 9.22 -6.91
CA TYR A 68 -0.99 8.04 -7.64
C TYR A 68 -1.21 6.83 -6.71
N TYR A 69 -0.26 6.57 -5.83
CA TYR A 69 -0.35 5.47 -4.87
C TYR A 69 -1.03 5.91 -3.58
N PRO A 70 -2.09 5.20 -3.14
CA PRO A 70 -2.85 5.63 -1.97
C PRO A 70 -2.10 5.37 -0.66
N ARG A 71 -2.41 6.18 0.34
CA ARG A 71 -2.12 5.86 1.73
C ARG A 71 -2.89 4.61 2.14
N ILE A 72 -2.15 3.62 2.64
CA ILE A 72 -2.69 2.38 3.20
C ILE A 72 -2.54 2.30 4.72
N ALA A 73 -1.66 3.13 5.30
CA ALA A 73 -1.45 3.24 6.73
C ALA A 73 -2.70 3.66 7.49
N GLY A 74 -3.00 2.99 8.60
CA GLY A 74 -4.08 3.33 9.53
C GLY A 74 -5.49 3.08 9.00
N LYS A 75 -5.64 2.39 7.85
CA LYS A 75 -6.95 1.93 7.39
C LYS A 75 -7.36 0.69 8.19
N PRO A 76 -8.66 0.45 8.42
CA PRO A 76 -9.13 -0.77 9.09
C PRO A 76 -8.54 -2.04 8.47
N ALA A 77 -8.07 -2.98 9.28
CA ALA A 77 -7.43 -4.20 8.80
C ALA A 77 -8.35 -5.02 7.88
N GLY A 78 -9.63 -5.14 8.22
CA GLY A 78 -10.61 -5.84 7.39
C GLY A 78 -10.82 -5.16 6.03
N TYR A 79 -10.75 -3.82 5.98
CA TYR A 79 -10.76 -3.12 4.70
C TYR A 79 -9.52 -3.45 3.85
N LEU A 80 -8.32 -3.37 4.45
CA LEU A 80 -7.08 -3.67 3.73
C LEU A 80 -7.06 -5.11 3.22
N TYR A 81 -7.43 -6.07 4.06
CA TYR A 81 -7.58 -7.47 3.65
C TYR A 81 -8.55 -7.61 2.49
N ASN A 82 -9.74 -7.01 2.56
CA ASN A 82 -10.72 -7.05 1.48
C ASN A 82 -10.17 -6.48 0.17
N GLN A 83 -9.32 -5.42 0.23
CA GLN A 83 -8.73 -4.86 -0.99
C GLN A 83 -7.70 -5.82 -1.60
N LEU A 84 -6.80 -6.39 -0.80
CA LEU A 84 -5.81 -7.36 -1.26
C LEU A 84 -6.50 -8.60 -1.87
N HIS A 85 -7.50 -9.13 -1.16
CA HIS A 85 -8.31 -10.25 -1.63
C HIS A 85 -9.08 -9.90 -2.93
N ASN A 86 -9.64 -8.70 -3.03
CA ASN A 86 -10.35 -8.27 -4.24
C ASN A 86 -9.41 -8.11 -5.45
N PHE A 87 -8.16 -7.72 -5.27
CA PHE A 87 -7.16 -7.71 -6.34
C PHE A 87 -6.82 -9.14 -6.79
N ARG A 88 -6.60 -10.06 -5.85
CA ARG A 88 -6.30 -11.46 -6.15
C ARG A 88 -7.45 -12.15 -6.90
N GLU A 89 -8.68 -11.91 -6.47
CA GLU A 89 -9.88 -12.51 -7.09
C GLU A 89 -10.40 -11.74 -8.31
N GLY A 90 -9.69 -10.72 -8.79
CA GLY A 90 -10.07 -9.95 -9.97
C GLY A 90 -11.29 -9.01 -9.80
N ARG A 91 -11.86 -8.90 -8.60
CA ARG A 91 -12.95 -7.95 -8.31
C ARG A 91 -12.48 -6.49 -8.35
N ARG A 92 -11.20 -6.23 -8.11
CA ARG A 92 -10.57 -4.93 -8.27
C ARG A 92 -9.42 -5.06 -9.24
N GLN A 93 -9.51 -4.35 -10.37
CA GLN A 93 -8.56 -4.49 -11.45
C GLN A 93 -7.47 -3.43 -11.35
N TYR A 94 -6.25 -3.87 -11.10
CA TYR A 94 -5.02 -3.12 -11.24
C TYR A 94 -3.86 -4.11 -11.39
N PRO A 95 -3.31 -4.28 -12.61
CA PRO A 95 -2.40 -5.39 -12.94
C PRO A 95 -1.22 -5.55 -11.97
N MET A 96 -0.59 -4.45 -11.55
CA MET A 96 0.54 -4.50 -10.63
C MET A 96 0.15 -5.05 -9.26
N MET A 97 -1.01 -4.62 -8.71
CA MET A 97 -1.47 -5.14 -7.41
C MET A 97 -1.90 -6.59 -7.51
N THR A 98 -2.58 -6.99 -8.59
CA THR A 98 -2.94 -8.39 -8.85
C THR A 98 -1.68 -9.26 -8.89
N TYR A 99 -0.66 -8.86 -9.66
CA TYR A 99 0.61 -9.57 -9.74
C TYR A 99 1.29 -9.77 -8.37
N LEU A 100 1.27 -8.73 -7.52
CA LEU A 100 1.92 -8.79 -6.21
C LEU A 100 1.20 -9.72 -5.21
N VAL A 101 -0.12 -9.93 -5.37
CA VAL A 101 -0.92 -10.68 -4.38
C VAL A 101 -1.45 -12.02 -4.89
N ASP A 102 -1.28 -12.33 -6.17
CA ASP A 102 -1.89 -13.47 -6.87
C ASP A 102 -1.61 -14.82 -6.18
N HIS A 103 -0.38 -15.02 -5.69
CA HIS A 103 0.04 -16.27 -5.06
C HIS A 103 0.08 -16.21 -3.51
N LEU A 104 -0.40 -15.13 -2.90
CA LEU A 104 -0.36 -14.98 -1.45
C LEU A 104 -1.55 -15.68 -0.78
N SER A 105 -1.29 -16.38 0.32
CA SER A 105 -2.32 -17.03 1.14
C SER A 105 -3.19 -16.00 1.87
N ASP A 106 -4.42 -16.39 2.23
CA ASP A 106 -5.31 -15.55 3.04
C ASP A 106 -4.68 -15.13 4.37
N ALA A 107 -3.99 -16.05 5.03
CA ALA A 107 -3.28 -15.76 6.28
C ALA A 107 -2.23 -14.67 6.10
N TYR A 108 -1.48 -14.71 4.99
CA TYR A 108 -0.46 -13.69 4.72
C TYR A 108 -1.09 -12.35 4.28
N LEU A 109 -2.19 -12.37 3.53
CA LEU A 109 -2.96 -11.14 3.23
C LEU A 109 -3.50 -10.48 4.51
N GLN A 110 -3.92 -11.28 5.51
CA GLN A 110 -4.35 -10.78 6.82
C GLN A 110 -3.18 -10.19 7.62
N GLU A 111 -2.00 -10.83 7.60
CA GLU A 111 -0.77 -10.33 8.23
C GLU A 111 -0.35 -8.96 7.64
N ILE A 112 -0.36 -8.83 6.30
CA ILE A 112 -0.10 -7.58 5.59
C ILE A 112 -1.10 -6.50 6.00
N ALA A 113 -2.39 -6.83 6.02
CA ALA A 113 -3.46 -5.91 6.38
C ALA A 113 -3.33 -5.42 7.82
N ALA A 114 -3.05 -6.32 8.76
CA ALA A 114 -2.84 -5.98 10.16
C ALA A 114 -1.62 -5.05 10.34
N TYR A 115 -0.50 -5.36 9.68
CA TYR A 115 0.70 -4.53 9.74
C TYR A 115 0.43 -3.08 9.32
N PHE A 116 -0.20 -2.85 8.15
CA PHE A 116 -0.47 -1.49 7.68
C PHE A 116 -1.60 -0.80 8.46
N ALA A 117 -2.55 -1.54 9.01
CA ALA A 117 -3.57 -0.97 9.87
C ALA A 117 -2.99 -0.37 11.16
N ASP A 118 -1.91 -0.96 11.67
CA ASP A 118 -1.20 -0.51 12.88
C ASP A 118 -0.17 0.61 12.61
N GLN A 119 0.01 1.03 11.37
CA GLN A 119 0.91 2.13 11.03
C GLN A 119 0.20 3.48 11.13
N HIS A 120 0.77 4.42 11.88
CA HIS A 120 0.18 5.76 12.08
C HIS A 120 1.13 6.92 11.73
N PRO A 121 1.77 6.92 10.54
CA PRO A 121 2.58 8.07 10.12
C PRO A 121 1.69 9.31 9.97
N PRO A 122 2.23 10.53 10.14
CA PRO A 122 1.48 11.76 9.94
C PRO A 122 0.75 11.78 8.59
N TYR A 123 -0.40 12.41 8.57
CA TYR A 123 -1.11 12.67 7.31
C TYR A 123 -0.44 13.81 6.55
N PRO A 124 -0.48 13.79 5.20
CA PRO A 124 -0.03 14.94 4.41
C PRO A 124 -0.97 16.12 4.64
N PRO A 125 -0.50 17.37 4.42
CA PRO A 125 -1.38 18.53 4.40
C PRO A 125 -2.44 18.37 3.30
N PRO A 126 -3.60 19.06 3.42
CA PRO A 126 -4.59 19.09 2.36
C PRO A 126 -3.97 19.55 1.04
N GLN A 127 -4.43 18.97 -0.06
CA GLN A 127 -3.93 19.36 -1.38
C GLN A 127 -4.43 20.77 -1.76
N PRO A 128 -3.55 21.63 -2.27
CA PRO A 128 -3.98 22.90 -2.84
C PRO A 128 -4.94 22.63 -4.01
N HIS A 129 -6.18 23.05 -3.85
CA HIS A 129 -7.20 22.95 -4.90
C HIS A 129 -8.23 24.02 -4.62
N ASP A 130 -8.54 24.82 -5.62
CA ASP A 130 -9.53 25.90 -5.53
C ASP A 130 -10.72 25.62 -6.45
N PRO A 131 -11.65 24.73 -6.05
CA PRO A 131 -12.86 24.49 -6.79
C PRO A 131 -13.79 25.70 -6.69
N SER A 132 -14.70 25.85 -7.66
CA SER A 132 -15.75 26.87 -7.58
C SER A 132 -16.59 26.69 -6.30
N GLU A 133 -17.22 27.78 -5.83
CA GLU A 133 -18.10 27.73 -4.67
C GLU A 133 -19.23 26.69 -4.84
N ALA A 134 -19.83 26.62 -6.04
CA ALA A 134 -20.85 25.62 -6.37
C ALA A 134 -20.32 24.18 -6.23
N THR A 135 -19.10 23.91 -6.67
CA THR A 135 -18.45 22.59 -6.53
C THR A 135 -18.20 22.25 -5.06
N ARG A 136 -17.71 23.22 -4.26
CA ARG A 136 -17.52 23.03 -2.81
C ARG A 136 -18.85 22.74 -2.10
N ALA A 137 -19.88 23.55 -2.37
CA ALA A 137 -21.20 23.39 -1.77
C ALA A 137 -21.83 22.03 -2.14
N ARG A 138 -21.68 21.59 -3.39
CA ARG A 138 -22.17 20.28 -3.84
C ARG A 138 -21.41 19.13 -3.14
N GLY A 139 -20.10 19.21 -3.02
CA GLY A 139 -19.28 18.23 -2.28
C GLY A 139 -19.69 18.16 -0.82
N ASP A 140 -19.80 19.28 -0.14
CA ASP A 140 -20.27 19.36 1.25
C ASP A 140 -21.65 18.73 1.43
N LEU A 141 -22.61 19.08 0.55
CA LEU A 141 -23.95 18.51 0.58
C LEU A 141 -23.91 16.98 0.49
N LEU A 142 -23.22 16.43 -0.51
CA LEU A 142 -23.18 14.98 -0.72
C LEU A 142 -22.47 14.26 0.42
N VAL A 143 -21.38 14.83 0.93
CA VAL A 143 -20.64 14.20 2.02
C VAL A 143 -21.44 14.20 3.33
N ASN A 144 -22.05 15.32 3.68
CA ASN A 144 -22.68 15.50 5.01
C ASN A 144 -24.18 15.20 5.04
N LYS A 145 -24.89 15.31 3.91
CA LYS A 145 -26.37 15.15 3.86
C LYS A 145 -26.83 14.13 2.83
N GLY A 146 -26.01 13.86 1.80
CA GLY A 146 -26.41 13.04 0.66
C GLY A 146 -27.36 13.74 -0.29
N ASP A 147 -28.07 12.97 -1.11
CA ASP A 147 -29.07 13.46 -2.07
C ASP A 147 -30.24 12.47 -2.11
N ALA A 148 -31.28 12.76 -1.36
CA ALA A 148 -32.47 11.88 -1.27
C ALA A 148 -33.18 11.72 -2.62
N GLY A 149 -33.19 12.75 -3.46
CA GLY A 149 -33.80 12.69 -4.79
C GLY A 149 -33.09 11.71 -5.73
N LYS A 150 -31.79 11.53 -5.55
CA LYS A 150 -30.97 10.54 -6.28
C LYS A 150 -30.76 9.26 -5.46
N GLN A 151 -31.34 9.11 -4.28
CA GLN A 151 -31.11 8.00 -3.36
C GLN A 151 -29.64 7.81 -3.00
N ILE A 152 -28.86 8.90 -2.88
CA ILE A 152 -27.47 8.91 -2.47
C ILE A 152 -27.41 9.17 -0.97
N PRO A 153 -26.99 8.19 -0.13
CA PRO A 153 -26.81 8.42 1.30
C PRO A 153 -25.65 9.38 1.55
N ALA A 154 -25.64 10.09 2.65
CA ALA A 154 -24.51 10.88 3.08
C ALA A 154 -23.25 9.99 3.24
N CYS A 155 -22.10 10.44 2.79
CA CYS A 155 -20.85 9.65 2.92
C CYS A 155 -20.50 9.38 4.39
N ILE A 156 -20.78 10.37 5.28
CA ILE A 156 -20.57 10.22 6.73
C ILE A 156 -21.42 9.10 7.35
N ALA A 157 -22.56 8.74 6.76
CA ALA A 157 -23.43 7.71 7.27
C ALA A 157 -22.81 6.30 7.27
N CYS A 158 -21.77 6.10 6.41
CA CYS A 158 -21.04 4.83 6.33
C CYS A 158 -19.58 4.99 6.77
N HIS A 159 -18.92 6.10 6.36
CA HIS A 159 -17.48 6.32 6.58
C HIS A 159 -17.16 6.99 7.93
N GLY A 160 -18.17 7.18 8.79
CA GLY A 160 -18.07 7.86 10.09
C GLY A 160 -18.13 9.39 9.97
N SER A 161 -18.61 10.07 11.00
CA SER A 161 -18.82 11.52 11.00
C SER A 161 -17.54 12.33 10.76
N ALA A 162 -16.40 11.81 11.22
CA ALA A 162 -15.08 12.38 10.99
C ALA A 162 -14.42 11.90 9.68
N MET A 163 -15.09 11.07 8.89
CA MET A 163 -14.56 10.48 7.65
C MET A 163 -13.24 9.73 7.80
N THR A 164 -12.93 9.27 9.02
CA THR A 164 -11.73 8.50 9.34
C THR A 164 -11.92 6.99 9.19
N GLY A 165 -13.14 6.56 8.89
CA GLY A 165 -13.51 5.15 8.73
C GLY A 165 -14.17 4.55 9.96
N VAL A 166 -14.67 3.33 9.82
CA VAL A 166 -15.34 2.56 10.87
C VAL A 166 -14.76 1.15 10.89
N GLN A 167 -14.36 0.68 12.06
CA GLN A 167 -13.91 -0.70 12.23
C GLN A 167 -15.09 -1.68 11.98
N PRO A 168 -14.82 -2.91 11.48
CA PRO A 168 -13.50 -3.42 11.10
C PRO A 168 -13.14 -3.18 9.63
N ALA A 169 -14.07 -2.72 8.76
CA ALA A 169 -13.86 -2.83 7.31
C ALA A 169 -14.31 -1.61 6.47
N THR A 170 -14.75 -0.51 7.07
CA THR A 170 -15.10 0.71 6.32
C THR A 170 -13.93 1.69 6.35
N PRO A 171 -13.37 2.10 5.19
CA PRO A 171 -12.18 2.95 5.15
C PRO A 171 -12.47 4.41 5.49
N GLY A 172 -11.50 5.10 6.08
CA GLY A 172 -11.45 6.55 6.09
C GLY A 172 -11.14 7.11 4.69
N LEU A 173 -11.72 8.25 4.37
CA LEU A 173 -11.59 8.90 3.05
C LEU A 173 -10.74 10.16 3.07
N LEU A 174 -10.40 10.69 4.24
CA LEU A 174 -9.51 11.85 4.37
C LEU A 174 -8.04 11.50 4.12
N GLY A 175 -7.25 12.51 3.73
CA GLY A 175 -5.83 12.35 3.43
C GLY A 175 -5.54 11.53 2.17
N LEU A 176 -6.51 11.38 1.28
CA LEU A 176 -6.37 10.75 -0.03
C LEU A 176 -6.34 11.81 -1.13
N PRO A 177 -5.50 11.63 -2.17
CA PRO A 177 -5.47 12.55 -3.30
C PRO A 177 -6.81 12.61 -4.04
N ARG A 178 -7.16 13.80 -4.52
CA ARG A 178 -8.39 14.04 -5.29
C ARG A 178 -8.53 13.07 -6.48
N ASP A 179 -7.49 12.95 -7.27
CA ASP A 179 -7.53 12.15 -8.50
C ASP A 179 -7.60 10.65 -8.19
N TYR A 180 -7.00 10.21 -7.09
CA TYR A 180 -7.21 8.85 -6.57
C TYR A 180 -8.69 8.62 -6.20
N LEU A 181 -9.33 9.55 -5.49
CA LEU A 181 -10.75 9.43 -5.12
C LEU A 181 -11.64 9.35 -6.37
N VAL A 182 -11.40 10.25 -7.36
CA VAL A 182 -12.12 10.24 -8.65
C VAL A 182 -11.94 8.89 -9.34
N SER A 183 -10.71 8.41 -9.46
CA SER A 183 -10.41 7.14 -10.13
C SER A 183 -11.07 5.95 -9.44
N GLN A 184 -11.10 5.92 -8.11
CA GLN A 184 -11.70 4.80 -7.37
C GLN A 184 -13.23 4.76 -7.50
N ILE A 185 -13.91 5.90 -7.40
CA ILE A 185 -15.37 5.96 -7.59
C ILE A 185 -15.71 5.67 -9.06
N GLY A 186 -14.93 6.22 -10.00
CA GLY A 186 -15.06 5.93 -11.43
C GLY A 186 -14.87 4.46 -11.77
N ALA A 187 -13.95 3.77 -11.08
CA ALA A 187 -13.72 2.34 -11.27
C ALA A 187 -14.93 1.47 -10.90
N TRP A 188 -15.72 1.85 -9.90
CA TRP A 188 -17.02 1.20 -9.63
C TRP A 188 -18.04 1.47 -10.71
N LYS A 189 -18.05 2.70 -11.29
CA LYS A 189 -19.00 3.03 -12.38
C LYS A 189 -18.73 2.24 -13.66
N ASN A 190 -17.47 2.03 -13.99
CA ASN A 190 -17.07 1.35 -15.24
C ASN A 190 -16.84 -0.16 -15.06
N GLY A 191 -17.07 -0.71 -13.86
CA GLY A 191 -16.92 -2.14 -13.59
C GLY A 191 -15.49 -2.65 -13.38
N ALA A 192 -14.50 -1.77 -13.33
CA ALA A 192 -13.11 -2.16 -13.01
C ALA A 192 -12.89 -2.42 -11.51
N ARG A 193 -13.87 -2.05 -10.67
CA ARG A 193 -13.84 -2.30 -9.23
C ARG A 193 -15.19 -2.81 -8.74
N HIS A 194 -15.15 -3.91 -8.02
CA HIS A 194 -16.26 -4.50 -7.30
C HIS A 194 -15.84 -4.84 -5.87
N ALA A 195 -16.82 -5.03 -5.00
CA ALA A 195 -16.64 -5.56 -3.65
C ALA A 195 -17.45 -6.84 -3.47
N LEU A 196 -17.40 -7.45 -2.29
CA LEU A 196 -18.27 -8.57 -1.95
C LEU A 196 -19.74 -8.13 -1.96
N ALA A 197 -20.59 -8.96 -2.57
CA ALA A 197 -22.02 -8.68 -2.67
C ALA A 197 -22.73 -8.79 -1.32
N PRO A 198 -23.71 -7.91 -1.04
CA PRO A 198 -24.12 -6.77 -1.86
C PRO A 198 -23.09 -5.63 -1.85
N ASP A 199 -22.69 -5.17 -3.04
CA ASP A 199 -21.71 -4.10 -3.19
C ASP A 199 -22.37 -2.72 -3.00
N CYS A 200 -22.33 -2.22 -1.78
CA CYS A 200 -22.94 -0.95 -1.42
C CYS A 200 -22.27 0.27 -2.09
N MET A 201 -20.93 0.22 -2.29
CA MET A 201 -20.25 1.34 -2.96
C MET A 201 -20.51 1.36 -4.47
N ALA A 202 -20.70 0.22 -5.12
CA ALA A 202 -21.16 0.18 -6.51
C ALA A 202 -22.53 0.85 -6.64
N GLN A 203 -23.48 0.57 -5.73
CA GLN A 203 -24.79 1.21 -5.72
C GLN A 203 -24.70 2.73 -5.56
N VAL A 204 -23.84 3.24 -4.68
CA VAL A 204 -23.62 4.67 -4.48
C VAL A 204 -22.95 5.27 -5.73
N ALA A 205 -21.89 4.66 -6.26
CA ALA A 205 -21.14 5.17 -7.40
C ALA A 205 -22.00 5.27 -8.67
N GLN A 206 -22.90 4.31 -8.91
CA GLN A 206 -23.80 4.35 -10.07
C GLN A 206 -24.77 5.54 -10.04
N ARG A 207 -25.12 6.05 -8.86
CA ARG A 207 -26.04 7.19 -8.69
C ARG A 207 -25.35 8.55 -8.77
N LEU A 208 -24.03 8.62 -8.61
CA LEU A 208 -23.25 9.84 -8.71
C LEU A 208 -23.00 10.21 -10.19
N SER A 209 -23.19 11.48 -10.56
CA SER A 209 -22.72 12.00 -11.85
C SER A 209 -21.20 12.21 -11.84
N ALA A 210 -20.59 12.50 -12.99
CA ALA A 210 -19.17 12.85 -13.07
C ALA A 210 -18.85 14.11 -12.26
N GLU A 211 -19.74 15.10 -12.29
CA GLU A 211 -19.66 16.35 -11.54
C GLU A 211 -19.78 16.09 -10.04
N ASP A 212 -20.71 15.21 -9.62
CA ASP A 212 -20.86 14.79 -8.22
C ASP A 212 -19.57 14.13 -7.70
N ILE A 213 -18.96 13.23 -8.49
CA ILE A 213 -17.70 12.57 -8.15
C ILE A 213 -16.58 13.60 -7.99
N GLY A 214 -16.46 14.54 -8.93
CA GLY A 214 -15.50 15.64 -8.89
C GLY A 214 -15.67 16.52 -7.65
N ALA A 215 -16.91 16.84 -7.29
CA ALA A 215 -17.24 17.66 -6.14
C ALA A 215 -16.90 16.97 -4.81
N VAL A 216 -17.32 15.71 -4.66
CA VAL A 216 -16.99 14.90 -3.46
C VAL A 216 -15.49 14.75 -3.29
N ALA A 217 -14.76 14.39 -4.37
CA ALA A 217 -13.31 14.21 -4.32
C ALA A 217 -12.58 15.50 -3.97
N SER A 218 -13.01 16.63 -4.53
CA SER A 218 -12.45 17.96 -4.22
C SER A 218 -12.70 18.36 -2.77
N TRP A 219 -13.90 18.14 -2.28
CA TRP A 219 -14.23 18.43 -0.86
C TRP A 219 -13.39 17.58 0.09
N LEU A 220 -13.31 16.27 -0.12
CA LEU A 220 -12.54 15.34 0.74
C LEU A 220 -11.04 15.63 0.76
N ALA A 221 -10.44 15.92 -0.41
CA ALA A 221 -9.01 16.19 -0.52
C ALA A 221 -8.60 17.52 0.14
N ALA A 222 -9.54 18.46 0.28
CA ALA A 222 -9.33 19.75 0.93
C ALA A 222 -9.47 19.69 2.46
N GLN A 223 -9.99 18.58 3.05
CA GLN A 223 -10.19 18.52 4.49
C GLN A 223 -8.87 18.19 5.23
N PRO A 224 -8.54 18.93 6.30
CA PRO A 224 -7.45 18.55 7.17
C PRO A 224 -7.78 17.29 7.94
N VAL A 225 -6.77 16.48 8.22
CA VAL A 225 -6.89 15.30 9.09
C VAL A 225 -6.30 15.65 10.44
N GLN A 226 -7.06 15.45 11.50
CA GLN A 226 -6.58 15.66 12.86
C GLN A 226 -5.44 14.70 13.20
N ALA A 227 -4.45 15.15 13.95
CA ALA A 227 -3.38 14.30 14.43
C ALA A 227 -3.95 13.16 15.28
N GLY A 228 -3.47 11.94 15.06
CA GLY A 228 -3.96 10.76 15.78
C GLY A 228 -5.35 10.26 15.33
N ALA A 229 -5.94 10.81 14.27
CA ALA A 229 -7.23 10.36 13.77
C ALA A 229 -7.19 8.89 13.35
N THR A 230 -8.10 8.09 13.91
CA THR A 230 -8.27 6.65 13.65
C THR A 230 -9.70 6.33 13.28
N ALA A 231 -9.92 5.15 12.72
CA ALA A 231 -11.28 4.65 12.48
C ALA A 231 -12.04 4.47 13.79
N VAL A 232 -13.32 4.85 13.79
CA VAL A 232 -14.19 4.71 14.98
C VAL A 232 -14.56 3.25 15.22
N ALA A 233 -15.07 2.95 16.43
CA ALA A 233 -15.41 1.60 16.87
C ALA A 233 -16.45 0.93 15.96
N PRO A 234 -16.48 -0.42 15.91
CA PRO A 234 -17.54 -1.17 15.24
C PRO A 234 -18.91 -0.79 15.83
N GLY A 235 -19.93 -0.73 14.98
CA GLY A 235 -21.30 -0.40 15.42
C GLY A 235 -21.58 1.06 15.72
N SER A 236 -20.57 1.94 15.59
CA SER A 236 -20.76 3.39 15.79
C SER A 236 -21.62 4.06 14.71
N VAL A 237 -21.87 3.38 13.59
CA VAL A 237 -22.79 3.83 12.53
C VAL A 237 -23.77 2.71 12.16
N LYS A 238 -25.01 3.10 11.84
CA LYS A 238 -25.99 2.20 11.23
C LYS A 238 -25.94 2.37 9.72
N LEU A 239 -25.50 1.34 9.02
CA LEU A 239 -25.38 1.40 7.55
C LEU A 239 -26.76 1.57 6.89
N PRO A 240 -26.94 2.56 6.00
CA PRO A 240 -28.19 2.76 5.25
C PRO A 240 -28.39 1.74 4.12
N LEU A 241 -27.33 1.02 3.74
CA LEU A 241 -27.32 0.00 2.69
C LEU A 241 -26.64 -1.27 3.22
N ALA A 242 -27.08 -2.42 2.74
CA ALA A 242 -26.38 -3.68 2.99
C ALA A 242 -25.03 -3.68 2.28
N CYS A 243 -23.98 -4.09 2.98
CA CYS A 243 -22.60 -4.13 2.49
C CYS A 243 -21.97 -5.50 2.78
N GLY A 244 -21.75 -6.33 1.76
CA GLY A 244 -21.15 -7.65 1.92
C GLY A 244 -19.70 -7.64 2.41
N SER A 245 -18.98 -6.51 2.21
CA SER A 245 -17.62 -6.32 2.70
C SER A 245 -17.51 -5.88 4.17
N VAL A 246 -18.64 -5.58 4.82
CA VAL A 246 -18.67 -5.19 6.23
C VAL A 246 -19.36 -6.32 7.00
N PRO A 247 -18.66 -7.01 7.93
CA PRO A 247 -19.26 -8.07 8.73
C PRO A 247 -20.51 -7.56 9.48
N ALA A 248 -21.55 -8.39 9.53
CA ALA A 248 -22.69 -8.12 10.41
C ALA A 248 -22.21 -8.10 11.86
N LEU A 249 -22.61 -7.11 12.61
CA LEU A 249 -22.39 -7.10 14.05
C LEU A 249 -23.50 -7.97 14.66
N ASN A 250 -23.11 -9.10 15.21
CA ASN A 250 -24.00 -9.98 15.99
C ASN A 250 -24.23 -9.41 17.38
#